data_c8ac98575eafe1b7b0e1553d2c39ad15
#
_entry.id   c8ac98575eafe1b7b0e1553d2c39ad15
#
_cell.length_a   1.000
_cell.length_b   1.000
_cell.length_c   1.000
_cell.angle_alpha   90.00
_cell.angle_beta   90.00
_cell.angle_gamma   90.00
#
_symmetry.space_group_name_H-M   'P 1'
#
loop_
_entity.id
_entity.type
_entity.pdbx_description
1 polymer ?
#
loop_
_entity_poly.entity_id
_entity_poly.type
_entity_poly.pdbx_seq_one_letter_code
_entity_poly.pdbx_strand_id
1 'polypeptide(L)'
;HDLRLTGMEYKTRRGKMVVAKGREFQIAWSFTGIIPLFPLPKDDVFKKDKLAGFINRWGDELLKKPEENRQGGDTYWGGKSMLKTCQAFNMAWQLQLPIANDLYKEAKRVVEDWLTYEPGEKAFYYAKYPLPWSGLVGFNSSYGSEQFTDNHFHYGYLAMSAALIGMHDPAWLKKYGPSVTEVVKQYAEWERESPRLPRLRTFECWAGHSYAGGMSSGYDGNNQESSSEAVGSWAGMFFLGAALSNHEMMATGAMGYAIETEAVHEYWNNAYGWKNSEQSNWSPNYKPTICSVMRDRDMGAWTWFSGEPIHIYGIQWLPAWTHMNYFGAHAEHSVFQLNQMFEKQGKDQGKMTWEKIDGDWGQVSAAYAAFCQPDEICKVLDEAIEKKWGISTSKH
;
A
#
# COMPACT_ATOMS: atom_id res chain seq x y z
N HIS A 1 32.74 -15.10 1.11
CA HIS A 1 32.25 -14.76 -0.22
C HIS A 1 33.38 -14.18 -1.04
N ASP A 2 33.65 -14.75 -2.24
CA ASP A 2 34.72 -14.29 -3.15
C ASP A 2 34.29 -13.05 -3.96
N LEU A 3 33.61 -12.12 -3.32
CA LEU A 3 33.23 -10.87 -3.97
C LEU A 3 34.48 -9.96 -4.07
N ARG A 4 34.93 -9.70 -5.28
CA ARG A 4 36.05 -8.79 -5.52
C ARG A 4 35.58 -7.53 -6.20
N LEU A 5 35.68 -6.40 -5.52
CA LEU A 5 35.43 -5.10 -6.12
C LEU A 5 36.50 -4.82 -7.17
N THR A 6 36.10 -4.36 -8.35
CA THR A 6 37.00 -4.11 -9.49
C THR A 6 37.62 -2.73 -9.47
N GLY A 7 37.14 -1.83 -8.61
CA GLY A 7 37.46 -0.42 -8.62
C GLY A 7 36.74 0.39 -9.72
N MET A 8 35.97 -0.25 -10.59
CA MET A 8 35.16 0.45 -11.57
C MET A 8 33.88 0.94 -10.92
N GLU A 9 33.49 2.16 -11.22
CA GLU A 9 32.29 2.82 -10.70
C GLU A 9 31.47 3.44 -11.82
N TYR A 10 30.16 3.43 -11.69
CA TYR A 10 29.24 4.08 -12.58
C TYR A 10 28.31 5.00 -11.80
N LYS A 11 28.06 6.19 -12.32
CA LYS A 11 27.03 7.08 -11.79
C LYS A 11 25.72 6.76 -12.47
N THR A 12 24.71 6.47 -11.68
CA THR A 12 23.35 6.22 -12.14
C THR A 12 22.40 7.14 -11.39
N ARG A 13 21.15 7.22 -11.82
CA ARG A 13 20.09 7.92 -11.07
C ARG A 13 19.82 7.30 -9.70
N ARG A 14 20.20 6.03 -9.50
CA ARG A 14 20.09 5.31 -8.23
C ARG A 14 21.37 5.41 -7.40
N GLY A 15 22.18 6.40 -7.69
CA GLY A 15 23.45 6.63 -7.00
C GLY A 15 24.64 6.02 -7.70
N LYS A 16 25.70 5.86 -6.93
CA LYS A 16 26.98 5.28 -7.38
C LYS A 16 26.92 3.76 -7.33
N MET A 17 27.08 3.14 -8.47
CA MET A 17 27.19 1.68 -8.59
C MET A 17 28.65 1.27 -8.68
N VAL A 18 29.03 0.26 -7.94
CA VAL A 18 30.36 -0.36 -7.97
C VAL A 18 30.30 -1.70 -8.68
N VAL A 19 31.34 -2.04 -9.41
CA VAL A 19 31.42 -3.32 -10.12
C VAL A 19 32.19 -4.33 -9.29
N ALA A 20 31.57 -5.47 -9.07
CA ALA A 20 32.21 -6.60 -8.42
C ALA A 20 32.30 -7.80 -9.37
N LYS A 21 33.35 -8.61 -9.19
CA LYS A 21 33.49 -9.92 -9.85
C LYS A 21 33.20 -11.03 -8.85
N GLY A 22 32.38 -11.99 -9.27
CA GLY A 22 32.04 -13.16 -8.50
C GLY A 22 31.16 -14.10 -9.33
N ARG A 23 31.10 -15.37 -8.95
CA ARG A 23 30.17 -16.34 -9.54
C ARG A 23 28.81 -16.29 -8.91
N GLU A 24 28.76 -15.80 -7.69
CA GLU A 24 27.59 -15.80 -6.83
C GLU A 24 27.59 -14.54 -5.97
N PHE A 25 26.42 -13.92 -5.85
CA PHE A 25 26.18 -12.75 -5.01
C PHE A 25 25.08 -13.11 -4.02
N GLN A 26 25.33 -12.87 -2.75
CA GLN A 26 24.32 -13.06 -1.71
C GLN A 26 24.07 -11.74 -1.02
N ILE A 27 22.82 -11.31 -1.02
CA ILE A 27 22.36 -10.13 -0.30
C ILE A 27 21.40 -10.63 0.79
N ALA A 28 21.56 -10.13 2.00
CA ALA A 28 20.68 -10.41 3.11
C ALA A 28 19.89 -9.14 3.48
N TRP A 29 18.59 -9.28 3.57
CA TRP A 29 17.67 -8.24 4.03
C TRP A 29 17.05 -8.67 5.33
N SER A 30 16.89 -7.74 6.28
CA SER A 30 16.24 -8.03 7.54
C SER A 30 14.73 -7.90 7.40
N PHE A 31 14.00 -8.96 7.68
CA PHE A 31 12.55 -8.89 7.82
C PHE A 31 12.20 -8.59 9.27
N THR A 32 11.74 -7.38 9.55
CA THR A 32 11.39 -6.90 10.90
C THR A 32 9.97 -7.25 11.31
N GLY A 33 9.22 -7.91 10.44
CA GLY A 33 7.82 -8.25 10.64
C GLY A 33 6.86 -7.19 10.12
N ILE A 34 5.61 -7.58 10.02
CA ILE A 34 4.49 -6.72 9.64
C ILE A 34 3.44 -6.85 10.73
N ILE A 35 2.91 -5.73 11.21
CA ILE A 35 1.85 -5.74 12.22
C ILE A 35 0.55 -6.25 11.57
N PRO A 36 0.02 -7.41 11.95
CA PRO A 36 -1.13 -8.01 11.25
C PRO A 36 -2.44 -7.29 11.53
N LEU A 37 -2.59 -6.79 12.75
CA LEU A 37 -3.81 -6.16 13.24
C LEU A 37 -3.42 -4.95 14.07
N PHE A 38 -4.31 -3.97 14.18
CA PHE A 38 -4.08 -2.89 15.13
C PHE A 38 -3.95 -3.46 16.55
N PRO A 39 -2.81 -3.26 17.22
CA PRO A 39 -2.65 -3.73 18.57
C PRO A 39 -3.61 -2.99 19.49
N LEU A 40 -4.35 -3.73 20.32
CA LEU A 40 -5.14 -3.14 21.38
C LEU A 40 -4.23 -2.98 22.61
N PRO A 41 -3.93 -1.75 23.04
CA PRO A 41 -3.15 -1.53 24.26
C PRO A 41 -3.85 -2.15 25.47
N LYS A 42 -3.08 -2.64 26.42
CA LYS A 42 -3.61 -3.26 27.65
C LYS A 42 -3.85 -2.27 28.78
N ASP A 43 -3.40 -1.02 28.63
CA ASP A 43 -3.30 -0.05 29.70
C ASP A 43 -4.40 1.02 29.64
N ASP A 44 -4.56 1.76 30.75
CA ASP A 44 -5.55 2.83 30.96
C ASP A 44 -5.41 4.02 29.99
N VAL A 45 -4.32 4.10 29.22
CA VAL A 45 -4.09 5.10 28.18
C VAL A 45 -5.02 4.89 26.98
N PHE A 46 -5.49 3.65 26.77
CA PHE A 46 -6.34 3.30 25.65
C PHE A 46 -7.81 3.67 25.91
N LYS A 47 -8.29 4.69 25.25
CA LYS A 47 -9.70 5.11 25.33
C LYS A 47 -10.60 4.22 24.47
N LYS A 48 -10.82 2.97 24.92
CA LYS A 48 -11.60 1.94 24.21
C LYS A 48 -12.97 2.47 23.77
N ASP A 49 -13.68 3.18 24.64
CA ASP A 49 -15.02 3.69 24.34
C ASP A 49 -15.01 4.75 23.23
N LYS A 50 -13.96 5.58 23.19
CA LYS A 50 -13.76 6.57 22.14
C LYS A 50 -13.54 5.89 20.78
N LEU A 51 -12.64 4.91 20.73
CA LEU A 51 -12.40 4.13 19.50
C LEU A 51 -13.66 3.36 19.08
N ALA A 52 -14.36 2.72 20.01
CA ALA A 52 -15.61 2.05 19.74
C ALA A 52 -16.68 3.00 19.14
N GLY A 53 -16.74 4.22 19.65
CA GLY A 53 -17.63 5.26 19.12
C GLY A 53 -17.30 5.64 17.67
N PHE A 54 -16.02 5.67 17.28
CA PHE A 54 -15.61 5.90 15.89
C PHE A 54 -15.96 4.74 14.99
N ILE A 55 -15.64 3.52 15.40
CA ILE A 55 -15.89 2.32 14.60
C ILE A 55 -17.39 2.09 14.40
N ASN A 56 -18.22 2.32 15.43
CA ASN A 56 -19.65 2.21 15.30
C ASN A 56 -20.21 3.22 14.28
N ARG A 57 -19.78 4.49 14.33
CA ARG A 57 -20.23 5.50 13.35
C ARG A 57 -19.78 5.16 11.93
N TRP A 58 -18.54 4.80 11.77
CA TRP A 58 -17.99 4.39 10.48
C TRP A 58 -18.69 3.14 9.95
N GLY A 59 -18.89 2.13 10.79
CA GLY A 59 -19.63 0.93 10.45
C GLY A 59 -21.08 1.19 10.08
N ASP A 60 -21.78 2.07 10.82
CA ASP A 60 -23.14 2.48 10.49
C ASP A 60 -23.24 3.16 9.12
N GLU A 61 -22.24 4.00 8.76
CA GLU A 61 -22.18 4.63 7.45
C GLU A 61 -21.97 3.60 6.33
N LEU A 62 -21.06 2.65 6.54
CA LEU A 62 -20.79 1.57 5.59
C LEU A 62 -22.03 0.68 5.37
N LEU A 63 -22.79 0.38 6.43
CA LEU A 63 -23.96 -0.50 6.35
C LEU A 63 -25.22 0.18 5.83
N LYS A 64 -25.38 1.49 6.03
CA LYS A 64 -26.56 2.24 5.54
C LYS A 64 -26.59 2.41 4.03
N LYS A 65 -25.43 2.37 3.38
CA LYS A 65 -25.27 2.62 1.94
C LYS A 65 -24.32 1.62 1.30
N PRO A 66 -24.60 0.31 1.41
CA PRO A 66 -23.69 -0.71 0.90
C PRO A 66 -23.40 -0.55 -0.61
N GLU A 67 -24.35 -0.09 -1.40
CA GLU A 67 -24.18 0.14 -2.83
C GLU A 67 -23.26 1.35 -3.12
N GLU A 68 -23.33 2.40 -2.32
CA GLU A 68 -22.47 3.58 -2.44
C GLU A 68 -21.04 3.32 -1.95
N ASN A 69 -20.84 2.29 -1.14
CA ASN A 69 -19.53 1.86 -0.67
C ASN A 69 -18.73 1.11 -1.75
N ARG A 70 -19.39 0.69 -2.82
CA ARG A 70 -18.75 0.21 -4.03
C ARG A 70 -18.33 1.41 -4.87
N GLN A 71 -17.24 2.04 -4.51
CA GLN A 71 -16.70 3.13 -5.30
C GLN A 71 -16.22 2.60 -6.65
N GLY A 72 -17.04 2.85 -7.68
CA GLY A 72 -16.74 2.42 -9.04
C GLY A 72 -16.92 0.93 -9.28
N GLY A 73 -17.02 0.56 -10.53
CA GLY A 73 -17.04 -0.84 -10.97
C GLY A 73 -15.65 -1.31 -11.38
N ASP A 74 -14.61 -0.76 -10.79
CA ASP A 74 -13.21 -1.05 -11.11
C ASP A 74 -12.47 -1.68 -9.92
N THR A 75 -11.32 -2.26 -10.19
CA THR A 75 -10.52 -2.97 -9.19
C THR A 75 -9.71 -2.03 -8.28
N TYR A 76 -9.59 -0.73 -8.60
CA TYR A 76 -8.87 0.22 -7.75
C TYR A 76 -9.78 0.81 -6.67
N TRP A 77 -10.81 1.58 -7.06
CA TRP A 77 -11.72 2.21 -6.10
C TRP A 77 -12.56 1.20 -5.35
N GLY A 78 -13.02 0.17 -6.07
CA GLY A 78 -13.67 -0.98 -5.45
C GLY A 78 -12.76 -1.72 -4.49
N GLY A 79 -11.47 -1.88 -4.82
CA GLY A 79 -10.47 -2.49 -3.94
C GLY A 79 -10.24 -1.69 -2.66
N LYS A 80 -10.10 -0.38 -2.77
CA LYS A 80 -9.98 0.51 -1.60
C LYS A 80 -11.22 0.44 -0.69
N SER A 81 -12.40 0.50 -1.29
CA SER A 81 -13.66 0.40 -0.55
C SER A 81 -13.81 -0.95 0.16
N MET A 82 -13.49 -2.03 -0.53
CA MET A 82 -13.46 -3.39 0.02
C MET A 82 -12.52 -3.49 1.23
N LEU A 83 -11.29 -2.99 1.10
CA LEU A 83 -10.32 -3.01 2.19
C LEU A 83 -10.81 -2.21 3.39
N LYS A 84 -11.37 -1.00 3.19
CA LYS A 84 -11.97 -0.19 4.27
C LYS A 84 -13.04 -0.98 5.04
N THR A 85 -13.92 -1.68 4.33
CA THR A 85 -14.96 -2.51 4.95
C THR A 85 -14.38 -3.65 5.79
N CYS A 86 -13.37 -4.35 5.25
CA CYS A 86 -12.69 -5.41 5.98
C CYS A 86 -11.91 -4.89 7.20
N GLN A 87 -11.33 -3.70 7.11
CA GLN A 87 -10.66 -3.04 8.22
C GLN A 87 -11.65 -2.66 9.33
N ALA A 88 -12.79 -2.06 8.97
CA ALA A 88 -13.86 -1.72 9.92
C ALA A 88 -14.38 -2.98 10.65
N PHE A 89 -14.65 -4.03 9.91
CA PHE A 89 -15.01 -5.34 10.46
C PHE A 89 -13.96 -5.83 11.45
N ASN A 90 -12.71 -5.85 11.04
CA ASN A 90 -11.62 -6.40 11.85
C ASN A 90 -11.44 -5.65 13.18
N MET A 91 -11.50 -4.31 13.15
CA MET A 91 -11.43 -3.49 14.37
C MET A 91 -12.66 -3.68 15.25
N ALA A 92 -13.86 -3.72 14.67
CA ALA A 92 -15.10 -3.96 15.42
C ALA A 92 -15.09 -5.33 16.10
N TRP A 93 -14.57 -6.34 15.42
CA TRP A 93 -14.44 -7.69 15.95
C TRP A 93 -13.43 -7.76 17.11
N GLN A 94 -12.25 -7.15 16.97
CA GLN A 94 -11.26 -7.10 18.05
C GLN A 94 -11.79 -6.41 19.31
N LEU A 95 -12.60 -5.36 19.14
CA LEU A 95 -13.23 -4.62 20.24
C LEU A 95 -14.51 -5.30 20.77
N GLN A 96 -14.94 -6.40 20.15
CA GLN A 96 -16.17 -7.12 20.48
C GLN A 96 -17.43 -6.23 20.41
N LEU A 97 -17.48 -5.36 19.39
CA LEU A 97 -18.61 -4.46 19.20
C LEU A 97 -19.83 -5.21 18.58
N PRO A 98 -21.06 -4.86 18.96
CA PRO A 98 -22.28 -5.48 18.41
C PRO A 98 -22.35 -5.42 16.88
N ILE A 99 -21.86 -4.34 16.26
CA ILE A 99 -21.86 -4.11 14.81
C ILE A 99 -20.92 -5.05 14.04
N ALA A 100 -19.99 -5.73 14.73
CA ALA A 100 -18.98 -6.56 14.09
C ALA A 100 -19.55 -7.65 13.17
N ASN A 101 -20.67 -8.24 13.55
CA ASN A 101 -21.28 -9.32 12.79
C ASN A 101 -21.92 -8.83 11.47
N ASP A 102 -22.49 -7.64 11.45
CA ASP A 102 -23.07 -7.06 10.25
C ASP A 102 -21.97 -6.54 9.31
N LEU A 103 -20.91 -5.94 9.86
CA LEU A 103 -19.71 -5.59 9.09
C LEU A 103 -19.03 -6.82 8.50
N TYR A 104 -19.01 -7.94 9.23
CA TYR A 104 -18.48 -9.21 8.70
C TYR A 104 -19.27 -9.71 7.49
N LYS A 105 -20.60 -9.69 7.57
CA LYS A 105 -21.46 -10.09 6.44
C LYS A 105 -21.22 -9.20 5.22
N GLU A 106 -21.10 -7.89 5.44
CA GLU A 106 -20.86 -6.93 4.36
C GLU A 106 -19.43 -7.12 3.78
N ALA A 107 -18.41 -7.28 4.61
CA ALA A 107 -17.05 -7.57 4.17
C ALA A 107 -16.98 -8.82 3.27
N LYS A 108 -17.66 -9.91 3.69
CA LYS A 108 -17.75 -11.11 2.87
C LYS A 108 -18.47 -10.83 1.55
N ARG A 109 -19.62 -10.18 1.59
CA ARG A 109 -20.39 -9.86 0.40
C ARG A 109 -19.55 -9.10 -0.65
N VAL A 110 -18.83 -8.07 -0.21
CA VAL A 110 -18.01 -7.24 -1.11
C VAL A 110 -16.86 -8.03 -1.71
N VAL A 111 -16.20 -8.90 -0.94
CA VAL A 111 -15.10 -9.74 -1.47
C VAL A 111 -15.63 -10.84 -2.38
N GLU A 112 -16.74 -11.49 -1.99
CA GLU A 112 -17.36 -12.55 -2.80
C GLU A 112 -17.83 -12.03 -4.16
N ASP A 113 -18.33 -10.81 -4.22
CA ASP A 113 -18.75 -10.14 -5.45
C ASP A 113 -17.65 -10.06 -6.53
N TRP A 114 -16.39 -9.97 -6.10
CA TRP A 114 -15.26 -10.03 -7.03
C TRP A 114 -14.94 -11.43 -7.54
N LEU A 115 -15.38 -12.45 -6.84
CA LEU A 115 -14.98 -13.83 -7.03
C LEU A 115 -16.09 -14.73 -7.58
N THR A 116 -17.33 -14.20 -7.64
CA THR A 116 -18.51 -14.93 -8.08
C THR A 116 -19.25 -14.18 -9.17
N TYR A 117 -20.11 -14.88 -9.89
CA TYR A 117 -20.99 -14.32 -10.90
C TYR A 117 -22.38 -14.94 -10.78
N GLU A 118 -23.38 -14.09 -10.68
CA GLU A 118 -24.77 -14.50 -10.81
C GLU A 118 -25.36 -14.02 -12.16
N PRO A 119 -26.12 -14.85 -12.90
CA PRO A 119 -26.63 -14.46 -14.19
C PRO A 119 -27.49 -13.20 -14.14
N GLY A 120 -27.10 -12.20 -14.94
CA GLY A 120 -27.81 -10.92 -15.06
C GLY A 120 -27.23 -9.79 -14.20
N GLU A 121 -26.26 -10.06 -13.34
CA GLU A 121 -25.56 -9.00 -12.62
C GLU A 121 -24.39 -8.40 -13.42
N LYS A 122 -24.00 -7.17 -13.05
CA LYS A 122 -22.71 -6.61 -13.44
C LYS A 122 -21.64 -7.18 -12.52
N ALA A 123 -20.79 -8.04 -13.04
CA ALA A 123 -19.77 -8.71 -12.24
C ALA A 123 -18.37 -8.36 -12.68
N PHE A 124 -17.44 -8.54 -11.75
CA PHE A 124 -16.03 -8.56 -12.09
C PHE A 124 -15.73 -9.80 -12.94
N TYR A 125 -14.86 -9.66 -13.92
CA TYR A 125 -14.52 -10.74 -14.85
C TYR A 125 -13.01 -10.78 -15.12
N TYR A 126 -12.53 -11.94 -15.54
CA TYR A 126 -11.18 -12.10 -16.02
C TYR A 126 -11.11 -11.74 -17.50
N ALA A 127 -10.37 -10.67 -17.81
CA ALA A 127 -10.02 -10.36 -19.19
C ALA A 127 -9.08 -11.40 -19.75
N LYS A 128 -9.45 -11.99 -20.89
CA LYS A 128 -8.66 -13.03 -21.53
C LYS A 128 -7.84 -12.42 -22.67
N TYR A 129 -6.54 -12.62 -22.62
CA TYR A 129 -5.61 -12.15 -23.64
C TYR A 129 -5.17 -13.29 -24.55
N PRO A 130 -4.53 -13.02 -25.72
CA PRO A 130 -3.89 -14.06 -26.55
C PRO A 130 -2.75 -14.81 -25.83
N LEU A 131 -2.36 -14.35 -24.65
CA LEU A 131 -1.41 -14.99 -23.76
C LEU A 131 -2.13 -15.95 -22.80
N PRO A 132 -1.41 -16.90 -22.16
CA PRO A 132 -2.01 -17.79 -21.16
C PRO A 132 -2.47 -17.04 -19.88
N TRP A 133 -2.36 -15.74 -19.85
CA TRP A 133 -2.70 -14.90 -18.71
C TRP A 133 -4.14 -14.40 -18.79
N SER A 134 -4.70 -14.18 -17.63
CA SER A 134 -5.93 -13.40 -17.48
C SER A 134 -5.80 -12.50 -16.25
N GLY A 135 -6.34 -11.28 -16.35
CA GLY A 135 -6.40 -10.33 -15.26
C GLY A 135 -7.83 -10.14 -14.80
N LEU A 136 -8.03 -9.99 -13.50
CA LEU A 136 -9.32 -9.58 -12.96
C LEU A 136 -9.55 -8.10 -13.28
N VAL A 137 -10.62 -7.81 -14.00
CA VAL A 137 -11.02 -6.45 -14.38
C VAL A 137 -12.42 -6.22 -13.86
N GLY A 138 -12.72 -5.06 -13.35
CA GLY A 138 -14.07 -4.65 -13.01
C GLY A 138 -14.94 -4.52 -14.28
N PHE A 139 -16.22 -4.27 -14.09
CA PHE A 139 -17.08 -3.91 -15.21
C PHE A 139 -16.80 -2.50 -15.76
N ASN A 140 -15.96 -1.73 -15.07
CA ASN A 140 -15.26 -0.56 -15.58
C ASN A 140 -13.76 -0.76 -15.38
N SER A 141 -12.96 -0.40 -16.37
CA SER A 141 -11.51 -0.36 -16.23
C SER A 141 -11.06 0.97 -15.61
N SER A 142 -9.99 0.92 -14.82
CA SER A 142 -9.31 2.11 -14.30
C SER A 142 -7.80 1.95 -14.38
N TYR A 143 -7.13 3.03 -14.74
CA TYR A 143 -5.66 3.13 -14.76
C TYR A 143 -4.96 2.05 -15.59
N GLY A 144 -5.64 1.52 -16.63
CA GLY A 144 -5.10 0.48 -17.50
C GLY A 144 -5.07 -0.91 -16.87
N SER A 145 -5.94 -1.21 -15.91
CA SER A 145 -6.01 -2.53 -15.25
C SER A 145 -6.26 -3.66 -16.23
N GLU A 146 -6.97 -3.42 -17.33
CA GLU A 146 -7.17 -4.36 -18.44
C GLU A 146 -5.88 -4.67 -19.21
N GLN A 147 -4.85 -3.85 -19.06
CA GLN A 147 -3.50 -4.03 -19.62
C GLN A 147 -2.49 -4.44 -18.55
N PHE A 148 -2.94 -4.93 -17.43
CA PHE A 148 -2.15 -5.32 -16.24
C PHE A 148 -1.41 -4.18 -15.56
N THR A 149 -1.75 -2.92 -15.84
CA THR A 149 -1.20 -1.76 -15.12
C THR A 149 -1.77 -1.71 -13.71
N ASP A 150 -0.95 -1.33 -12.75
CA ASP A 150 -1.27 -1.14 -11.32
C ASP A 150 -1.83 -2.38 -10.58
N ASN A 151 -1.76 -3.55 -11.20
CA ASN A 151 -2.41 -4.75 -10.67
C ASN A 151 -1.93 -5.15 -9.27
N HIS A 152 -0.68 -4.89 -8.90
CA HIS A 152 -0.20 -5.18 -7.55
C HIS A 152 -0.90 -4.29 -6.51
N PHE A 153 -1.21 -3.03 -6.83
CA PHE A 153 -2.02 -2.18 -5.95
C PHE A 153 -3.43 -2.75 -5.79
N HIS A 154 -4.11 -2.96 -6.93
CA HIS A 154 -5.50 -3.42 -6.97
C HIS A 154 -5.70 -4.78 -6.31
N TYR A 155 -4.85 -5.73 -6.64
CA TYR A 155 -4.95 -7.09 -6.10
C TYR A 155 -4.35 -7.22 -4.69
N GLY A 156 -3.48 -6.30 -4.30
CA GLY A 156 -3.01 -6.16 -2.93
C GLY A 156 -4.16 -5.85 -1.96
N TYR A 157 -5.11 -5.02 -2.38
CA TYR A 157 -6.33 -4.76 -1.61
C TYR A 157 -7.18 -6.01 -1.43
N LEU A 158 -7.36 -6.79 -2.49
CA LEU A 158 -8.07 -8.06 -2.41
C LEU A 158 -7.35 -9.07 -1.50
N ALA A 159 -6.03 -9.21 -1.65
CA ALA A 159 -5.23 -10.13 -0.85
C ALA A 159 -5.33 -9.82 0.64
N MET A 160 -5.19 -8.54 1.02
CA MET A 160 -5.32 -8.10 2.40
C MET A 160 -6.74 -8.31 2.92
N SER A 161 -7.76 -7.96 2.14
CA SER A 161 -9.16 -8.14 2.52
C SER A 161 -9.50 -9.60 2.76
N ALA A 162 -9.08 -10.49 1.86
CA ALA A 162 -9.27 -11.92 2.01
C ALA A 162 -8.51 -12.50 3.21
N ALA A 163 -7.32 -12.00 3.50
CA ALA A 163 -6.58 -12.37 4.70
C ALA A 163 -7.33 -11.98 5.98
N LEU A 164 -7.84 -10.76 6.06
CA LEU A 164 -8.61 -10.30 7.23
C LEU A 164 -9.88 -11.13 7.47
N ILE A 165 -10.61 -11.48 6.40
CA ILE A 165 -11.75 -12.39 6.52
C ILE A 165 -11.29 -13.79 6.90
N GLY A 166 -10.26 -14.30 6.26
CA GLY A 166 -9.76 -15.67 6.43
C GLY A 166 -9.20 -15.96 7.82
N MET A 167 -8.59 -14.97 8.47
CA MET A 167 -8.16 -15.08 9.87
C MET A 167 -9.34 -15.32 10.83
N HIS A 168 -10.52 -14.88 10.45
CA HIS A 168 -11.75 -15.00 11.22
C HIS A 168 -12.62 -16.17 10.77
N ASP A 169 -12.68 -16.45 9.47
CA ASP A 169 -13.47 -17.52 8.86
C ASP A 169 -12.62 -18.44 7.97
N PRO A 170 -11.96 -19.44 8.55
CA PRO A 170 -11.16 -20.40 7.77
C PRO A 170 -11.98 -21.22 6.76
N ALA A 171 -13.27 -21.43 7.01
CA ALA A 171 -14.14 -22.16 6.09
C ALA A 171 -14.41 -21.36 4.82
N TRP A 172 -14.65 -20.05 4.97
CA TRP A 172 -14.74 -19.12 3.87
C TRP A 172 -13.44 -19.10 3.05
N LEU A 173 -12.30 -18.98 3.74
CA LEU A 173 -10.99 -18.94 3.07
C LEU A 173 -10.68 -20.24 2.33
N LYS A 174 -11.08 -21.40 2.87
CA LYS A 174 -10.95 -22.68 2.16
C LYS A 174 -11.73 -22.69 0.85
N LYS A 175 -12.89 -22.05 0.79
CA LYS A 175 -13.73 -21.96 -0.40
C LYS A 175 -13.17 -20.99 -1.44
N TYR A 176 -12.83 -19.77 -1.03
CA TYR A 176 -12.49 -18.67 -1.94
C TYR A 176 -10.99 -18.42 -2.09
N GLY A 177 -10.18 -18.93 -1.17
CA GLY A 177 -8.73 -18.76 -1.16
C GLY A 177 -8.04 -19.18 -2.46
N PRO A 178 -8.41 -20.29 -3.12
CA PRO A 178 -7.85 -20.64 -4.43
C PRO A 178 -8.05 -19.55 -5.48
N SER A 179 -9.24 -18.94 -5.57
CA SER A 179 -9.52 -17.87 -6.53
C SER A 179 -8.72 -16.60 -6.20
N VAL A 180 -8.63 -16.22 -4.93
CA VAL A 180 -7.79 -15.09 -4.50
C VAL A 180 -6.32 -15.35 -4.81
N THR A 181 -5.84 -16.57 -4.60
CA THR A 181 -4.46 -16.99 -4.91
C THR A 181 -4.15 -16.79 -6.40
N GLU A 182 -5.06 -17.17 -7.30
CA GLU A 182 -4.88 -16.95 -8.74
C GLU A 182 -4.80 -15.45 -9.10
N VAL A 183 -5.54 -14.59 -8.41
CA VAL A 183 -5.43 -13.14 -8.60
C VAL A 183 -4.08 -12.62 -8.11
N VAL A 184 -3.62 -13.06 -6.94
CA VAL A 184 -2.29 -12.67 -6.40
C VAL A 184 -1.16 -13.11 -7.33
N LYS A 185 -1.24 -14.29 -7.91
CA LYS A 185 -0.24 -14.78 -8.88
C LYS A 185 -0.10 -13.89 -10.13
N GLN A 186 -1.12 -13.08 -10.47
CA GLN A 186 -1.02 -12.14 -11.59
C GLN A 186 0.08 -11.08 -11.41
N TYR A 187 0.39 -10.67 -10.19
CA TYR A 187 1.48 -9.72 -9.95
C TYR A 187 2.72 -10.35 -9.33
N ALA A 188 2.58 -11.44 -8.59
CA ALA A 188 3.66 -12.02 -7.80
C ALA A 188 3.65 -13.55 -7.82
N GLU A 189 3.65 -14.16 -9.02
CA GLU A 189 3.85 -15.62 -9.13
C GLU A 189 5.18 -16.03 -8.49
N TRP A 190 5.15 -16.91 -7.51
CA TRP A 190 6.35 -17.36 -6.79
C TRP A 190 6.95 -18.66 -7.32
N GLU A 191 6.18 -19.44 -8.04
CA GLU A 191 6.65 -20.68 -8.65
C GLU A 191 7.64 -20.38 -9.78
N ARG A 192 8.81 -21.01 -9.74
CA ARG A 192 9.87 -20.74 -10.73
C ARG A 192 9.50 -21.23 -12.14
N GLU A 193 8.83 -22.36 -12.19
CA GLU A 193 8.49 -23.05 -13.44
C GLU A 193 7.00 -22.95 -13.76
N SER A 194 6.36 -21.85 -13.37
CA SER A 194 4.95 -21.63 -13.69
C SER A 194 4.75 -21.58 -15.22
N PRO A 195 3.89 -22.42 -15.78
CA PRO A 195 3.66 -22.44 -17.24
C PRO A 195 2.75 -21.29 -17.70
N ARG A 196 2.13 -20.56 -16.78
CA ARG A 196 1.09 -19.59 -17.09
C ARG A 196 1.49 -18.15 -16.84
N LEU A 197 2.28 -17.89 -15.81
CA LEU A 197 2.56 -16.54 -15.34
C LEU A 197 4.06 -16.34 -15.14
N PRO A 198 4.61 -15.18 -15.53
CA PRO A 198 5.99 -14.85 -15.24
C PRO A 198 6.20 -14.67 -13.74
N ARG A 199 7.29 -15.24 -13.25
CA ARG A 199 7.66 -15.13 -11.86
C ARG A 199 7.86 -13.67 -11.46
N LEU A 200 7.23 -13.25 -10.34
CA LEU A 200 7.34 -11.90 -9.77
C LEU A 200 7.17 -10.81 -10.83
N ARG A 201 6.13 -10.89 -11.66
CA ARG A 201 5.94 -10.04 -12.87
C ARG A 201 6.14 -8.55 -12.63
N THR A 202 5.66 -8.03 -11.52
CA THR A 202 5.75 -6.59 -11.23
C THR A 202 7.03 -6.18 -10.52
N PHE A 203 7.83 -7.14 -10.03
CA PHE A 203 8.98 -6.86 -9.16
C PHE A 203 10.30 -7.03 -9.89
N GLU A 204 11.13 -6.00 -9.81
CA GLU A 204 12.48 -5.98 -10.38
C GLU A 204 13.51 -6.22 -9.28
N CYS A 205 14.11 -7.42 -9.29
CA CYS A 205 15.02 -7.86 -8.22
C CYS A 205 16.28 -6.98 -8.07
N TRP A 206 16.77 -6.38 -9.16
CA TRP A 206 17.96 -5.50 -9.13
C TRP A 206 17.63 -4.12 -8.58
N ALA A 207 16.43 -3.61 -8.92
CA ALA A 207 15.93 -2.36 -8.40
C ALA A 207 15.48 -2.49 -6.94
N GLY A 208 15.01 -3.67 -6.56
CA GLY A 208 14.47 -3.94 -5.23
C GLY A 208 13.07 -3.38 -5.03
N HIS A 209 12.35 -3.05 -6.10
CA HIS A 209 10.99 -2.54 -6.01
C HIS A 209 10.12 -2.98 -7.19
N SER A 210 8.82 -2.82 -7.01
CA SER A 210 7.83 -3.11 -8.04
C SER A 210 7.73 -1.98 -9.06
N TYR A 211 7.13 -2.32 -10.21
CA TYR A 211 6.73 -1.40 -11.25
C TYR A 211 5.24 -1.52 -11.56
N ALA A 212 4.62 -0.38 -11.86
CA ALA A 212 3.20 -0.27 -12.11
C ALA A 212 2.80 -0.61 -13.56
N GLY A 213 3.68 -0.39 -14.53
CA GLY A 213 3.39 -0.62 -15.94
C GLY A 213 3.05 -2.08 -16.22
N GLY A 214 1.98 -2.28 -17.01
CA GLY A 214 1.51 -3.61 -17.40
C GLY A 214 2.21 -4.15 -18.64
N MET A 215 1.43 -4.43 -19.71
CA MET A 215 1.96 -4.96 -20.97
C MET A 215 2.72 -3.95 -21.81
N SER A 216 2.52 -2.67 -21.58
CA SER A 216 3.28 -1.61 -22.24
C SER A 216 3.79 -0.58 -21.25
N SER A 217 5.04 -0.20 -21.41
CA SER A 217 5.62 0.97 -20.74
C SER A 217 5.82 2.08 -21.76
N GLY A 218 5.74 3.33 -21.30
CA GLY A 218 5.97 4.50 -22.13
C GLY A 218 7.43 4.64 -22.59
N TYR A 219 7.73 5.68 -23.36
CA TYR A 219 9.07 6.02 -23.83
C TYR A 219 10.10 6.14 -22.68
N ASP A 220 9.66 6.59 -21.53
CA ASP A 220 10.51 6.77 -20.35
C ASP A 220 10.72 5.47 -19.53
N GLY A 221 10.28 4.34 -20.06
CA GLY A 221 10.35 3.04 -19.42
C GLY A 221 9.18 2.80 -18.45
N ASN A 222 9.31 1.75 -17.64
CA ASN A 222 8.33 1.44 -16.62
C ASN A 222 8.40 2.43 -15.45
N ASN A 223 7.34 2.51 -14.67
CA ASN A 223 7.24 3.46 -13.58
C ASN A 223 6.67 2.85 -12.31
N GLN A 224 6.88 3.54 -11.20
CA GLN A 224 6.25 3.27 -9.93
C GLN A 224 5.93 4.61 -9.26
N GLU A 225 4.66 4.86 -8.97
CA GLU A 225 4.20 6.05 -8.26
C GLU A 225 4.01 5.74 -6.78
N SER A 226 3.03 4.92 -6.45
CA SER A 226 2.56 4.68 -5.08
C SER A 226 3.36 3.58 -4.38
N SER A 227 4.45 3.98 -3.74
CA SER A 227 5.35 3.02 -3.08
C SER A 227 4.68 2.29 -1.91
N SER A 228 3.85 2.97 -1.11
CA SER A 228 3.18 2.33 0.03
C SER A 228 2.07 1.36 -0.40
N GLU A 229 1.40 1.58 -1.52
CA GLU A 229 0.46 0.60 -2.09
C GLU A 229 1.19 -0.66 -2.55
N ALA A 230 2.39 -0.50 -3.15
CA ALA A 230 3.23 -1.63 -3.51
C ALA A 230 3.66 -2.44 -2.28
N VAL A 231 4.16 -1.77 -1.24
CA VAL A 231 4.49 -2.41 0.05
C VAL A 231 3.27 -3.09 0.67
N GLY A 232 2.09 -2.45 0.57
CA GLY A 232 0.81 -3.01 1.01
C GLY A 232 0.45 -4.32 0.31
N SER A 233 0.80 -4.45 -0.99
CA SER A 233 0.55 -5.68 -1.75
C SER A 233 1.34 -6.88 -1.21
N TRP A 234 2.61 -6.67 -0.82
CA TRP A 234 3.43 -7.69 -0.18
C TRP A 234 2.92 -8.07 1.20
N ALA A 235 2.47 -7.08 1.98
CA ALA A 235 1.83 -7.34 3.27
C ALA A 235 0.56 -8.18 3.11
N GLY A 236 -0.30 -7.84 2.15
CA GLY A 236 -1.50 -8.61 1.83
C GLY A 236 -1.17 -10.06 1.43
N MET A 237 -0.16 -10.23 0.58
CA MET A 237 0.33 -11.55 0.18
C MET A 237 0.87 -12.36 1.37
N PHE A 238 1.65 -11.71 2.24
CA PHE A 238 2.18 -12.36 3.45
C PHE A 238 1.07 -12.89 4.36
N PHE A 239 0.08 -12.04 4.68
CA PHE A 239 -1.02 -12.44 5.57
C PHE A 239 -1.96 -13.45 4.93
N LEU A 240 -2.21 -13.34 3.64
CA LEU A 240 -2.99 -14.34 2.91
C LEU A 240 -2.27 -15.70 2.93
N GLY A 241 -0.96 -15.70 2.66
CA GLY A 241 -0.13 -16.91 2.75
C GLY A 241 -0.17 -17.53 4.14
N ALA A 242 -0.08 -16.72 5.19
CA ALA A 242 -0.19 -17.18 6.58
C ALA A 242 -1.57 -17.79 6.86
N ALA A 243 -2.65 -17.13 6.45
CA ALA A 243 -4.01 -17.60 6.66
C ALA A 243 -4.31 -18.90 5.89
N LEU A 244 -3.72 -19.06 4.69
CA LEU A 244 -3.83 -20.27 3.86
C LEU A 244 -2.84 -21.38 4.26
N SER A 245 -1.93 -21.14 5.21
CA SER A 245 -0.80 -22.02 5.50
C SER A 245 0.08 -22.29 4.27
N ASN A 246 0.17 -21.33 3.37
CA ASN A 246 1.01 -21.39 2.17
C ASN A 246 2.35 -20.70 2.48
N HIS A 247 3.35 -21.50 2.85
CA HIS A 247 4.66 -21.00 3.27
C HIS A 247 5.44 -20.31 2.15
N GLU A 248 5.29 -20.72 0.91
CA GLU A 248 5.97 -20.12 -0.24
C GLU A 248 5.40 -18.73 -0.55
N MET A 249 4.08 -18.59 -0.56
CA MET A 249 3.40 -17.31 -0.67
C MET A 249 3.80 -16.38 0.48
N MET A 250 3.79 -16.87 1.72
CA MET A 250 4.19 -16.10 2.90
C MET A 250 5.64 -15.64 2.81
N ALA A 251 6.56 -16.54 2.44
CA ALA A 251 7.98 -16.20 2.29
C ALA A 251 8.21 -15.17 1.18
N THR A 252 7.48 -15.27 0.07
CA THR A 252 7.55 -14.30 -1.03
C THR A 252 7.02 -12.93 -0.60
N GLY A 253 5.90 -12.89 0.12
CA GLY A 253 5.38 -11.65 0.70
C GLY A 253 6.36 -11.00 1.68
N ALA A 254 7.00 -11.79 2.56
CA ALA A 254 8.03 -11.30 3.47
C ALA A 254 9.25 -10.75 2.72
N MET A 255 9.72 -11.45 1.71
CA MET A 255 10.82 -11.02 0.86
C MET A 255 10.51 -9.70 0.16
N GLY A 256 9.37 -9.62 -0.53
CA GLY A 256 8.95 -8.41 -1.24
C GLY A 256 8.80 -7.23 -0.29
N TYR A 257 8.16 -7.44 0.85
CA TYR A 257 8.02 -6.39 1.88
C TYR A 257 9.38 -5.88 2.38
N ALA A 258 10.29 -6.78 2.76
CA ALA A 258 11.59 -6.40 3.30
C ALA A 258 12.45 -5.63 2.29
N ILE A 259 12.45 -6.08 1.03
CA ILE A 259 13.28 -5.44 0.00
C ILE A 259 12.65 -4.12 -0.47
N GLU A 260 11.34 -4.10 -0.70
CA GLU A 260 10.68 -2.90 -1.23
C GLU A 260 10.58 -1.77 -0.20
N THR A 261 10.40 -2.07 1.09
CA THR A 261 10.48 -1.05 2.14
C THR A 261 11.84 -0.38 2.19
N GLU A 262 12.91 -1.15 2.03
CA GLU A 262 14.27 -0.61 1.95
C GLU A 262 14.46 0.26 0.70
N ALA A 263 13.98 -0.20 -0.45
CA ALA A 263 14.01 0.60 -1.69
C ALA A 263 13.20 1.90 -1.55
N VAL A 264 12.07 1.89 -0.83
CA VAL A 264 11.31 3.11 -0.53
C VAL A 264 12.10 4.08 0.32
N HIS A 265 12.76 3.61 1.37
CA HIS A 265 13.63 4.45 2.20
C HIS A 265 14.77 5.06 1.40
N GLU A 266 15.36 4.28 0.51
CA GLU A 266 16.50 4.68 -0.31
C GLU A 266 16.11 5.62 -1.44
N TYR A 267 15.16 5.20 -2.29
CA TYR A 267 14.91 5.84 -3.58
C TYR A 267 13.74 6.84 -3.57
N TRP A 268 12.70 6.62 -2.79
CA TRP A 268 11.57 7.55 -2.70
C TRP A 268 11.77 8.62 -1.63
N ASN A 269 12.34 8.23 -0.50
CA ASN A 269 12.44 9.08 0.67
C ASN A 269 13.84 9.67 0.88
N ASN A 270 14.90 9.06 0.34
CA ASN A 270 16.28 9.44 0.65
C ASN A 270 16.55 9.47 2.16
N ALA A 271 16.01 8.49 2.89
CA ALA A 271 16.05 8.48 4.35
C ALA A 271 17.45 8.38 4.93
N TYR A 272 18.40 7.82 4.19
CA TYR A 272 19.80 7.72 4.58
C TYR A 272 20.61 8.97 4.22
N GLY A 273 20.25 9.63 3.12
CA GLY A 273 21.01 10.74 2.55
C GLY A 273 20.51 12.15 2.90
N TRP A 274 19.38 12.30 3.57
CA TRP A 274 18.77 13.61 3.78
C TRP A 274 19.57 14.55 4.70
N LYS A 275 20.35 13.99 5.65
CA LYS A 275 21.30 14.74 6.50
C LYS A 275 22.74 14.66 6.01
N ASN A 276 23.06 13.64 5.21
CA ASN A 276 24.40 13.39 4.71
C ASN A 276 24.37 13.05 3.22
N SER A 277 24.69 14.03 2.39
CA SER A 277 24.66 13.87 0.93
C SER A 277 25.63 12.80 0.39
N GLU A 278 26.64 12.41 1.16
CA GLU A 278 27.54 11.32 0.78
C GLU A 278 26.87 9.94 0.83
N GLN A 279 25.83 9.83 1.65
CA GLN A 279 24.98 8.63 1.76
C GLN A 279 23.76 8.67 0.83
N SER A 280 23.57 9.76 0.10
CA SER A 280 22.45 9.90 -0.81
C SER A 280 22.71 9.22 -2.14
N ASN A 281 21.75 8.43 -2.59
CA ASN A 281 21.70 7.90 -3.95
C ASN A 281 21.13 8.91 -4.97
N TRP A 282 20.55 10.00 -4.49
CA TRP A 282 19.97 11.01 -5.35
C TRP A 282 21.07 11.92 -5.98
N SER A 283 20.77 12.38 -7.19
CA SER A 283 21.60 13.42 -7.81
C SER A 283 21.62 14.67 -6.93
N PRO A 284 22.79 15.32 -6.74
CA PRO A 284 22.87 16.59 -6.02
C PRO A 284 22.09 17.72 -6.69
N ASN A 285 21.70 17.52 -7.96
CA ASN A 285 20.84 18.46 -8.70
C ASN A 285 19.33 18.23 -8.47
N TYR A 286 18.94 17.10 -7.89
CA TYR A 286 17.56 16.84 -7.53
C TYR A 286 17.21 17.59 -6.24
N LYS A 287 16.38 18.61 -6.36
CA LYS A 287 16.06 19.53 -5.25
C LYS A 287 14.81 19.17 -4.42
N PRO A 288 13.85 18.39 -4.96
CA PRO A 288 12.74 17.92 -4.14
C PRO A 288 13.23 17.06 -2.96
N THR A 289 12.43 17.00 -1.91
CA THR A 289 12.73 16.22 -0.70
C THR A 289 12.03 14.86 -0.69
N ILE A 290 11.34 14.53 -1.77
CA ILE A 290 10.70 13.24 -2.01
C ILE A 290 10.76 12.93 -3.51
N CYS A 291 10.90 11.67 -3.87
CA CYS A 291 10.56 11.17 -5.18
C CYS A 291 9.12 10.65 -5.10
N SER A 292 8.26 11.02 -6.04
CA SER A 292 6.90 10.51 -6.05
C SER A 292 6.58 9.64 -7.27
N VAL A 293 7.28 9.83 -8.36
CA VAL A 293 7.26 8.91 -9.50
C VAL A 293 8.70 8.51 -9.85
N MET A 294 8.97 7.22 -9.74
CA MET A 294 10.21 6.60 -10.19
C MET A 294 9.98 5.97 -11.56
N ARG A 295 10.78 6.34 -12.56
CA ARG A 295 10.74 5.73 -13.89
C ARG A 295 12.11 5.16 -14.24
N ASP A 296 12.15 4.32 -15.28
CA ASP A 296 13.44 3.75 -15.72
C ASP A 296 14.46 4.80 -16.11
N ARG A 297 14.02 5.93 -16.65
CA ARG A 297 14.92 7.01 -17.11
C ARG A 297 15.14 8.10 -16.10
N ASP A 298 14.18 8.38 -15.24
CA ASP A 298 14.26 9.52 -14.34
C ASP A 298 13.44 9.30 -13.05
N MET A 299 13.45 10.32 -12.21
CA MET A 299 12.65 10.40 -11.00
C MET A 299 12.03 11.79 -10.90
N GLY A 300 10.85 11.90 -10.32
CA GLY A 300 10.12 13.16 -10.22
C GLY A 300 9.35 13.34 -8.93
N ALA A 301 9.07 14.60 -8.61
CA ALA A 301 8.21 15.01 -7.51
C ALA A 301 6.91 15.59 -8.08
N TRP A 302 6.07 14.73 -8.62
CA TRP A 302 4.75 15.01 -9.20
C TRP A 302 3.93 13.71 -9.17
N THR A 303 2.62 13.81 -9.37
CA THR A 303 1.75 12.63 -9.53
C THR A 303 1.08 12.67 -10.88
N TRP A 304 0.59 11.52 -11.38
CA TRP A 304 -0.13 11.46 -12.65
C TRP A 304 -1.41 12.30 -12.68
N PHE A 305 -1.91 12.72 -11.52
CA PHE A 305 -3.16 13.44 -11.38
C PHE A 305 -3.02 14.86 -10.78
N SER A 306 -1.87 15.20 -10.17
CA SER A 306 -1.70 16.48 -9.47
C SER A 306 -0.23 16.87 -9.27
N GLY A 307 0.02 18.16 -9.19
CA GLY A 307 1.30 18.76 -8.79
C GLY A 307 1.31 19.29 -7.34
N GLU A 308 0.21 19.10 -6.59
CA GLU A 308 0.12 19.64 -5.23
C GLU A 308 0.95 18.83 -4.23
N PRO A 309 1.66 19.50 -3.32
CA PRO A 309 2.53 18.81 -2.34
C PRO A 309 1.79 17.75 -1.52
N ILE A 310 0.58 18.02 -1.05
CA ILE A 310 -0.19 17.04 -0.28
C ILE A 310 -0.43 15.73 -1.05
N HIS A 311 -0.63 15.81 -2.35
CA HIS A 311 -0.79 14.64 -3.21
C HIS A 311 0.56 13.95 -3.48
N ILE A 312 1.61 14.75 -3.75
CA ILE A 312 2.97 14.27 -4.02
C ILE A 312 3.52 13.44 -2.85
N TYR A 313 3.32 13.91 -1.63
CA TYR A 313 3.74 13.18 -0.43
C TYR A 313 2.73 12.10 -0.04
N GLY A 314 1.45 12.45 -0.03
CA GLY A 314 0.38 11.56 0.43
C GLY A 314 0.23 10.28 -0.39
N ILE A 315 0.51 10.32 -1.71
CA ILE A 315 0.47 9.12 -2.55
C ILE A 315 1.48 8.05 -2.09
N GLN A 316 2.56 8.45 -1.40
CA GLN A 316 3.53 7.53 -0.83
C GLN A 316 3.12 6.97 0.55
N TRP A 317 2.00 7.44 1.12
CA TRP A 317 1.57 7.13 2.47
C TRP A 317 0.25 6.35 2.54
N LEU A 318 -0.42 6.13 1.41
CA LEU A 318 -1.69 5.38 1.35
C LEU A 318 -1.46 3.91 0.93
N PRO A 319 -2.43 3.03 1.25
CA PRO A 319 -3.55 3.21 2.15
C PRO A 319 -3.12 3.20 3.62
N ALA A 320 -3.87 3.92 4.46
CA ALA A 320 -3.61 3.94 5.90
C ALA A 320 -3.91 2.57 6.54
N TRP A 321 -2.88 1.81 6.87
CA TRP A 321 -2.98 0.52 7.55
C TRP A 321 -1.67 0.14 8.25
N THR A 322 -1.69 -0.96 8.99
CA THR A 322 -0.55 -1.42 9.81
C THR A 322 0.72 -1.74 9.02
N HIS A 323 0.62 -2.01 7.72
CA HIS A 323 1.80 -2.23 6.86
C HIS A 323 2.72 -1.00 6.77
N MET A 324 2.19 0.20 7.10
CA MET A 324 2.96 1.45 7.14
C MET A 324 3.97 1.52 8.29
N ASN A 325 4.02 0.51 9.17
CA ASN A 325 4.93 0.50 10.32
C ASN A 325 6.42 0.67 9.95
N TYR A 326 6.80 0.38 8.71
CA TYR A 326 8.16 0.60 8.23
C TYR A 326 8.60 2.08 8.27
N PHE A 327 7.68 3.04 8.16
CA PHE A 327 8.01 4.45 8.30
C PHE A 327 8.56 4.81 9.69
N GLY A 328 8.16 4.07 10.71
CA GLY A 328 8.66 4.23 12.08
C GLY A 328 10.16 3.90 12.23
N ALA A 329 10.74 3.11 11.32
CA ALA A 329 12.17 2.81 11.33
C ALA A 329 13.04 4.06 11.13
N HIS A 330 12.52 5.07 10.44
CA HIS A 330 13.16 6.36 10.19
C HIS A 330 12.28 7.52 10.67
N ALA A 331 11.77 7.43 11.92
CA ALA A 331 10.78 8.37 12.46
C ALA A 331 11.19 9.84 12.31
N GLU A 332 12.44 10.19 12.59
CA GLU A 332 12.95 11.57 12.45
C GLU A 332 12.86 12.06 10.99
N HIS A 333 13.22 11.21 10.04
CA HIS A 333 13.06 11.53 8.63
C HIS A 333 11.59 11.64 8.22
N SER A 334 10.73 10.77 8.75
CA SER A 334 9.29 10.82 8.48
C SER A 334 8.66 12.12 9.00
N VAL A 335 9.07 12.61 10.17
CA VAL A 335 8.69 13.94 10.66
C VAL A 335 9.17 15.05 9.73
N PHE A 336 10.42 14.97 9.26
CA PHE A 336 10.93 15.91 8.26
C PHE A 336 10.07 15.93 6.99
N GLN A 337 9.72 14.77 6.43
CA GLN A 337 8.88 14.66 5.24
C GLN A 337 7.50 15.29 5.45
N LEU A 338 6.87 15.01 6.58
CA LEU A 338 5.58 15.60 6.92
C LEU A 338 5.66 17.13 7.00
N ASN A 339 6.67 17.66 7.65
CA ASN A 339 6.90 19.10 7.76
C ASN A 339 7.16 19.74 6.38
N GLN A 340 7.91 19.05 5.51
CA GLN A 340 8.15 19.51 4.14
C GLN A 340 6.85 19.54 3.30
N MET A 341 5.97 18.60 3.47
CA MET A 341 4.66 18.60 2.84
C MET A 341 3.86 19.85 3.27
N PHE A 342 3.76 20.11 4.58
CA PHE A 342 3.05 21.27 5.11
C PHE A 342 3.66 22.59 4.63
N GLU A 343 4.98 22.72 4.67
CA GLU A 343 5.69 23.92 4.23
C GLU A 343 5.42 24.23 2.75
N LYS A 344 5.55 23.21 1.89
CA LYS A 344 5.38 23.38 0.44
C LYS A 344 3.93 23.63 0.05
N GLN A 345 2.98 22.93 0.67
CA GLN A 345 1.55 23.17 0.46
C GLN A 345 1.13 24.60 0.87
N GLY A 346 1.79 25.14 1.88
CA GLY A 346 1.52 26.50 2.36
C GLY A 346 2.10 27.65 1.50
N LYS A 347 2.98 27.37 0.54
CA LYS A 347 3.65 28.43 -0.24
C LYS A 347 2.68 29.31 -1.03
N ASP A 348 1.67 28.69 -1.63
CA ASP A 348 0.72 29.36 -2.52
C ASP A 348 -0.62 29.71 -1.83
N GLN A 349 -0.91 29.13 -0.67
CA GLN A 349 -2.20 29.22 0.03
C GLN A 349 -2.11 29.80 1.44
N GLY A 350 -0.93 30.33 1.86
CA GLY A 350 -0.64 30.70 3.22
C GLY A 350 -0.34 29.46 4.08
N LYS A 351 0.05 29.67 5.36
CA LYS A 351 0.46 28.59 6.24
C LYS A 351 -0.57 27.45 6.27
N MET A 352 -0.16 26.29 5.80
CA MET A 352 -0.98 25.07 5.87
C MET A 352 -0.97 24.54 7.32
N THR A 353 -2.13 24.10 7.78
CA THR A 353 -2.33 23.52 9.12
C THR A 353 -3.25 22.29 9.00
N TRP A 354 -3.31 21.48 10.03
CA TRP A 354 -4.19 20.32 10.10
C TRP A 354 -5.68 20.66 9.90
N GLU A 355 -6.09 21.85 10.32
CA GLU A 355 -7.45 22.36 10.13
C GLU A 355 -7.83 22.58 8.65
N LYS A 356 -6.83 22.95 7.83
CA LYS A 356 -7.02 23.33 6.42
C LYS A 356 -6.83 22.17 5.44
N ILE A 357 -6.29 21.05 5.91
CA ILE A 357 -6.07 19.88 5.06
C ILE A 357 -7.41 19.27 4.63
N ASP A 358 -7.52 18.89 3.38
CA ASP A 358 -8.61 18.07 2.85
C ASP A 358 -8.78 16.78 3.66
N GLY A 359 -10.05 16.34 3.86
CA GLY A 359 -10.38 15.26 4.76
C GLY A 359 -9.64 13.96 4.45
N ASP A 360 -9.65 13.51 3.21
CA ASP A 360 -9.06 12.22 2.82
C ASP A 360 -7.53 12.24 2.88
N TRP A 361 -6.91 13.25 2.31
CA TRP A 361 -5.46 13.41 2.36
C TRP A 361 -4.97 13.78 3.75
N GLY A 362 -5.79 14.49 4.52
CA GLY A 362 -5.55 14.74 5.92
C GLY A 362 -5.51 13.47 6.76
N GLN A 363 -6.42 12.52 6.49
CA GLN A 363 -6.44 11.22 7.18
C GLN A 363 -5.21 10.37 6.85
N VAL A 364 -4.80 10.32 5.58
CA VAL A 364 -3.57 9.64 5.16
C VAL A 364 -2.35 10.26 5.84
N SER A 365 -2.27 11.60 5.88
CA SER A 365 -1.19 12.32 6.56
C SER A 365 -1.18 12.08 8.07
N ALA A 366 -2.36 12.01 8.70
CA ALA A 366 -2.49 11.70 10.12
C ALA A 366 -2.07 10.26 10.45
N ALA A 367 -2.44 9.30 9.59
CA ALA A 367 -1.98 7.93 9.72
C ALA A 367 -0.46 7.80 9.60
N TYR A 368 0.14 8.51 8.65
CA TYR A 368 1.60 8.60 8.54
C TYR A 368 2.24 9.22 9.78
N ALA A 369 1.68 10.33 10.29
CA ALA A 369 2.14 10.98 11.51
C ALA A 369 2.10 10.05 12.72
N ALA A 370 1.14 9.13 12.80
CA ALA A 370 1.02 8.19 13.90
C ALA A 370 2.23 7.25 14.05
N PHE A 371 2.97 7.00 12.96
CA PHE A 371 4.18 6.16 12.98
C PHE A 371 5.45 6.96 13.35
N CYS A 372 5.44 8.28 13.30
CA CYS A 372 6.63 9.09 13.54
C CYS A 372 6.49 10.12 14.68
N GLN A 373 5.29 10.57 15.00
CA GLN A 373 5.00 11.53 16.09
C GLN A 373 3.64 11.26 16.76
N PRO A 374 3.46 10.07 17.37
CA PRO A 374 2.15 9.63 17.87
C PRO A 374 1.53 10.56 18.91
N ASP A 375 2.32 11.10 19.83
CA ASP A 375 1.80 11.97 20.90
C ASP A 375 1.27 13.30 20.36
N GLU A 376 1.89 13.83 19.31
CA GLU A 376 1.48 15.08 18.69
C GLU A 376 0.20 14.88 17.87
N ILE A 377 0.16 13.83 17.04
CA ILE A 377 -1.01 13.58 16.20
C ILE A 377 -2.26 13.22 17.03
N CYS A 378 -2.10 12.55 18.16
CA CYS A 378 -3.23 12.28 19.06
C CYS A 378 -3.88 13.58 19.57
N LYS A 379 -3.09 14.60 19.92
CA LYS A 379 -3.60 15.92 20.32
C LYS A 379 -4.31 16.62 19.16
N VAL A 380 -3.72 16.56 17.96
CA VAL A 380 -4.32 17.12 16.74
C VAL A 380 -5.66 16.46 16.42
N LEU A 381 -5.74 15.13 16.53
CA LEU A 381 -6.98 14.40 16.27
C LEU A 381 -8.06 14.69 17.32
N ASP A 382 -7.69 14.84 18.59
CA ASP A 382 -8.62 15.25 19.65
C ASP A 382 -9.20 16.64 19.36
N GLU A 383 -8.37 17.60 18.97
CA GLU A 383 -8.79 18.94 18.58
C GLU A 383 -9.64 18.94 17.31
N ALA A 384 -9.25 18.15 16.30
CA ALA A 384 -9.98 18.01 15.05
C ALA A 384 -11.39 17.46 15.26
N ILE A 385 -11.55 16.52 16.19
CA ILE A 385 -12.85 15.94 16.55
C ILE A 385 -13.71 16.99 17.25
N GLU A 386 -13.15 17.70 18.23
CA GLU A 386 -13.85 18.76 18.98
C GLU A 386 -14.33 19.87 18.05
N LYS A 387 -13.46 20.32 17.14
CA LYS A 387 -13.71 21.43 16.21
C LYS A 387 -14.32 21.01 14.88
N LYS A 388 -14.53 19.69 14.63
CA LYS A 388 -15.08 19.12 13.38
C LYS A 388 -14.26 19.50 12.14
N TRP A 389 -12.95 19.41 12.22
CA TRP A 389 -12.08 19.60 11.04
C TRP A 389 -12.29 18.51 10.00
N GLY A 390 -11.93 18.78 8.74
CA GLY A 390 -12.09 17.84 7.62
C GLY A 390 -11.52 16.46 7.87
N ILE A 391 -10.34 16.37 8.52
CA ILE A 391 -9.71 15.09 8.88
C ILE A 391 -10.53 14.21 9.83
N SER A 392 -11.49 14.80 10.56
CA SER A 392 -12.37 14.07 11.49
C SER A 392 -13.74 13.72 10.92
N THR A 393 -14.06 14.23 9.73
CA THR A 393 -15.40 14.18 9.13
C THR A 393 -15.39 13.71 7.67
N SER A 394 -14.46 12.84 7.29
CA SER A 394 -14.37 12.31 5.92
C SER A 394 -15.71 11.82 5.41
N LYS A 395 -16.03 12.17 4.16
CA LYS A 395 -17.20 11.66 3.45
C LYS A 395 -16.89 10.44 2.58
N HIS A 396 -15.64 9.98 2.57
CA HIS A 396 -15.18 8.89 1.69
C HIS A 396 -14.43 7.80 2.44
#